data_1d2532526086ca76fabf0fcb962e1e12
#
_entry.id   1d2532526086ca76fabf0fcb962e1e12
#
_cell.length_a   1.000
_cell.length_b   1.000
_cell.length_c   1.000
_cell.angle_alpha   90.00
_cell.angle_beta   90.00
_cell.angle_gamma   90.00
#
_symmetry.space_group_name_H-M   'P 1'
#
loop_
_entity.id
_entity.type
_entity.pdbx_description
1 polymer ?
#
loop_
_entity_poly.entity_id
_entity_poly.type
_entity_poly.pdbx_seq_one_letter_code
_entity_poly.pdbx_strand_id
1 'polypeptide(L)'
;MSANGELIVKVNTLECIVKAQQQQLEAFRSGERYMKLQKDFRRVIAGYERTIKNLNIELGKAHAETVNVRNIWFEQCDQDWQKYLKEMSRMQSQVEKYQNLYWETLKACDDKVASLIKDFTAMLAERDEMLAQKNAAIIALTNKLEHITALRERNSTNTSIPTSQTPIGKKKHIPNTRRSTGKSKGGQPGHVKHILEKLPDDEITDTVIHSVEEDDCCPNCGCDKLIPTGEYENKDEIDIEVIVKKTRHKYAIHKCECCGQRVRTGIQPNHRAECQYGANVQAICLSLINTTNAAINKVPMLIEGLTKGEVCPSDGYVAKLQRRASQNLKVFRTELELHLIKQPLIYWDDTVVMLNTKRGCMRFYGTENISLFKAHEKKDLNGILEDGILSSLPESAKAMHDHNIVNYNKQFSFQNIECNIHLERDLQKIADDTGHTVLLSIKELIAQTIHERKKLLEKGIGKFEEEYIEKFNTNLSELLEKAEKVARENDSKYSGQPERALVERIKNFRENYFAWVYDFTLPTTNNLSERALRGIKSKMKISGQFSSVETAEFYADIRTYIDTCRRNGINEMEALTRLCNGTPYTVQEIFG
;
A
#
# COMPACT_ATOMS: atom_id res chain seq x y z
N MET A 1 -20.04 9.69 12.02
CA MET A 1 -20.90 8.68 11.37
C MET A 1 -21.22 7.60 12.38
N SER A 2 -22.47 7.15 12.48
CA SER A 2 -22.86 6.17 13.51
C SER A 2 -22.26 4.79 13.19
N ALA A 3 -21.95 4.01 14.21
CA ALA A 3 -21.47 2.62 14.09
C ALA A 3 -22.28 1.75 13.07
N ASN A 4 -23.53 2.11 12.84
CA ASN A 4 -24.40 1.51 11.83
C ASN A 4 -23.93 1.74 10.38
N GLY A 5 -23.39 2.91 10.07
CA GLY A 5 -22.91 3.22 8.71
C GLY A 5 -21.69 2.37 8.34
N GLU A 6 -20.81 2.17 9.30
CA GLU A 6 -19.59 1.35 9.10
C GLU A 6 -19.90 -0.14 8.94
N LEU A 7 -20.87 -0.65 9.70
CA LEU A 7 -21.31 -2.03 9.61
C LEU A 7 -22.04 -2.32 8.28
N ILE A 8 -22.89 -1.42 7.81
CA ILE A 8 -23.57 -1.54 6.51
C ILE A 8 -22.55 -1.56 5.36
N VAL A 9 -21.56 -0.69 5.40
CA VAL A 9 -20.50 -0.69 4.37
C VAL A 9 -19.71 -2.00 4.37
N LYS A 10 -19.38 -2.54 5.55
CA LYS A 10 -18.68 -3.82 5.65
C LYS A 10 -19.50 -4.99 5.09
N VAL A 11 -20.79 -5.07 5.43
CA VAL A 11 -21.68 -6.12 4.91
C VAL A 11 -21.80 -6.03 3.40
N ASN A 12 -22.08 -4.86 2.85
CA ASN A 12 -22.22 -4.66 1.40
C ASN A 12 -20.91 -4.97 0.65
N THR A 13 -19.76 -4.64 1.24
CA THR A 13 -18.46 -4.94 0.63
C THR A 13 -18.21 -6.44 0.56
N LEU A 14 -18.51 -7.17 1.64
CA LEU A 14 -18.35 -8.64 1.68
C LEU A 14 -19.32 -9.34 0.73
N GLU A 15 -20.57 -8.88 0.65
CA GLU A 15 -21.55 -9.42 -0.30
C GLU A 15 -21.11 -9.22 -1.76
N CYS A 16 -20.53 -8.08 -2.10
CA CYS A 16 -19.96 -7.86 -3.43
C CYS A 16 -18.80 -8.81 -3.73
N ILE A 17 -17.93 -9.07 -2.76
CA ILE A 17 -16.80 -10.00 -2.91
C ILE A 17 -17.29 -11.42 -3.15
N VAL A 18 -18.24 -11.89 -2.34
CA VAL A 18 -18.83 -13.24 -2.48
C VAL A 18 -19.49 -13.40 -3.86
N LYS A 19 -20.26 -12.41 -4.30
CA LYS A 19 -20.94 -12.43 -5.61
C LYS A 19 -19.95 -12.45 -6.79
N ALA A 20 -18.89 -11.68 -6.69
CA ALA A 20 -17.82 -11.66 -7.70
C ALA A 20 -17.08 -13.01 -7.77
N GLN A 21 -16.81 -13.61 -6.63
CA GLN A 21 -16.18 -14.94 -6.54
C GLN A 21 -17.10 -16.06 -7.08
N GLN A 22 -18.39 -15.96 -6.87
CA GLN A 22 -19.38 -16.89 -7.43
C GLN A 22 -19.44 -16.82 -8.95
N GLN A 23 -19.40 -15.63 -9.53
CA GLN A 23 -19.35 -15.45 -10.99
C GLN A 23 -18.05 -15.99 -11.61
N GLN A 24 -16.93 -15.86 -10.92
CA GLN A 24 -15.67 -16.48 -11.35
C GLN A 24 -15.73 -18.01 -11.33
N LEU A 25 -16.39 -18.58 -10.34
CA LEU A 25 -16.60 -20.02 -10.22
C LEU A 25 -17.44 -20.60 -11.36
N GLU A 26 -18.44 -19.87 -11.84
CA GLU A 26 -19.25 -20.28 -12.99
C GLU A 26 -18.45 -20.30 -14.30
N ALA A 27 -17.51 -19.37 -14.50
CA ALA A 27 -16.65 -19.31 -15.68
C ALA A 27 -15.59 -20.44 -15.72
N PHE A 28 -15.34 -21.12 -14.60
CA PHE A 28 -14.33 -22.18 -14.49
C PHE A 28 -14.91 -23.61 -14.57
N ARG A 29 -16.17 -23.79 -14.91
CA ARG A 29 -16.85 -25.10 -14.89
C ARG A 29 -16.42 -26.13 -15.95
N SER A 30 -15.39 -25.88 -16.73
CA SER A 30 -15.03 -26.74 -17.89
C SER A 30 -13.70 -27.49 -17.80
N GLY A 31 -13.30 -28.01 -16.65
CA GLY A 31 -12.13 -28.88 -16.61
C GLY A 31 -11.70 -29.38 -15.23
N GLU A 32 -11.11 -30.55 -15.14
CA GLU A 32 -10.69 -31.21 -13.89
C GLU A 32 -9.75 -30.37 -13.01
N ARG A 33 -8.95 -29.53 -13.60
CA ARG A 33 -8.04 -28.59 -12.91
C ARG A 33 -8.79 -27.52 -12.13
N TYR A 34 -10.03 -27.27 -12.50
CA TYR A 34 -10.91 -26.29 -11.85
C TYR A 34 -11.68 -26.82 -10.65
N MET A 35 -11.84 -28.14 -10.53
CA MET A 35 -12.57 -28.73 -9.40
C MET A 35 -11.86 -28.50 -8.06
N LYS A 36 -10.54 -28.48 -8.06
CA LYS A 36 -9.77 -28.18 -6.85
C LYS A 36 -9.88 -26.71 -6.47
N LEU A 37 -9.73 -25.83 -7.47
CA LEU A 37 -9.91 -24.39 -7.30
C LEU A 37 -11.33 -24.05 -6.85
N GLN A 38 -12.33 -24.73 -7.39
CA GLN A 38 -13.73 -24.56 -7.01
C GLN A 38 -13.98 -24.95 -5.55
N LYS A 39 -13.29 -25.98 -5.04
CA LYS A 39 -13.39 -26.39 -3.63
C LYS A 39 -12.78 -25.35 -2.69
N ASP A 40 -11.65 -24.77 -3.09
CA ASP A 40 -10.98 -23.73 -2.30
C ASP A 40 -11.79 -22.41 -2.36
N PHE A 41 -12.32 -22.05 -3.53
CA PHE A 41 -13.23 -20.91 -3.67
C PHE A 41 -14.51 -21.07 -2.84
N ARG A 42 -15.12 -22.28 -2.81
CA ARG A 42 -16.27 -22.53 -1.94
C ARG A 42 -15.94 -22.37 -0.45
N ARG A 43 -14.71 -22.74 -0.02
CA ARG A 43 -14.27 -22.49 1.36
C ARG A 43 -14.13 -20.98 1.66
N VAL A 44 -13.57 -20.25 0.72
CA VAL A 44 -13.41 -18.78 0.85
C VAL A 44 -14.78 -18.11 0.87
N ILE A 45 -15.67 -18.48 -0.05
CA ILE A 45 -17.06 -17.98 -0.08
C ILE A 45 -17.77 -18.29 1.24
N ALA A 46 -17.71 -19.54 1.71
CA ALA A 46 -18.31 -19.94 2.98
C ALA A 46 -17.69 -19.21 4.20
N GLY A 47 -16.43 -18.78 4.07
CA GLY A 47 -15.78 -17.91 5.05
C GLY A 47 -16.42 -16.51 5.06
N TYR A 48 -16.55 -15.90 3.90
CA TYR A 48 -17.18 -14.60 3.78
C TYR A 48 -18.67 -14.62 4.15
N GLU A 49 -19.39 -15.67 3.76
CA GLU A 49 -20.82 -15.84 4.16
C GLU A 49 -20.99 -15.89 5.68
N ARG A 50 -20.09 -16.61 6.39
CA ARG A 50 -20.07 -16.60 7.87
C ARG A 50 -19.80 -15.21 8.43
N THR A 51 -18.84 -14.50 7.84
CA THR A 51 -18.50 -13.14 8.27
C THR A 51 -19.67 -12.19 8.02
N ILE A 52 -20.28 -12.26 6.83
CA ILE A 52 -21.50 -11.50 6.50
C ILE A 52 -22.62 -11.82 7.49
N LYS A 53 -22.83 -13.12 7.81
CA LYS A 53 -23.84 -13.52 8.79
C LYS A 53 -23.59 -12.94 10.18
N ASN A 54 -22.32 -12.96 10.62
CA ASN A 54 -21.95 -12.37 11.92
C ASN A 54 -22.12 -10.84 11.91
N LEU A 55 -21.68 -10.17 10.84
CA LEU A 55 -21.88 -8.73 10.68
C LEU A 55 -23.36 -8.35 10.62
N ASN A 56 -24.20 -9.18 9.99
CA ASN A 56 -25.65 -8.95 9.99
C ASN A 56 -26.26 -9.12 11.38
N ILE A 57 -25.75 -10.05 12.20
CA ILE A 57 -26.18 -10.20 13.61
C ILE A 57 -25.74 -8.97 14.42
N GLU A 58 -24.51 -8.51 14.24
CA GLU A 58 -24.02 -7.28 14.91
C GLU A 58 -24.77 -6.04 14.43
N LEU A 59 -25.04 -5.95 13.14
CA LEU A 59 -25.86 -4.90 12.56
C LEU A 59 -27.28 -4.92 13.13
N GLY A 60 -27.86 -6.13 13.28
CA GLY A 60 -29.17 -6.31 13.92
C GLY A 60 -29.19 -5.81 15.37
N LYS A 61 -28.16 -6.12 16.15
CA LYS A 61 -28.01 -5.62 17.53
C LYS A 61 -27.87 -4.09 17.54
N ALA A 62 -26.96 -3.53 16.72
CA ALA A 62 -26.79 -2.09 16.62
C ALA A 62 -28.04 -1.38 16.09
N HIS A 63 -28.80 -2.04 15.22
CA HIS A 63 -30.10 -1.52 14.75
C HIS A 63 -31.12 -1.51 15.89
N ALA A 64 -31.18 -2.59 16.71
CA ALA A 64 -32.05 -2.66 17.88
C ALA A 64 -31.68 -1.58 18.92
N GLU A 65 -30.37 -1.38 19.18
CA GLU A 65 -29.89 -0.30 20.04
C GLU A 65 -30.25 1.07 19.47
N THR A 66 -30.06 1.28 18.17
CA THR A 66 -30.42 2.53 17.49
C THR A 66 -31.92 2.77 17.55
N VAL A 67 -32.74 1.70 17.37
CA VAL A 67 -34.19 1.79 17.53
C VAL A 67 -34.56 2.15 18.97
N ASN A 68 -33.87 1.56 19.94
CA ASN A 68 -34.12 1.86 21.36
C ASN A 68 -33.73 3.29 21.71
N VAL A 69 -32.55 3.73 21.29
CA VAL A 69 -32.12 5.13 21.45
C VAL A 69 -33.05 6.09 20.72
N ARG A 70 -33.47 5.73 19.50
CA ARG A 70 -34.43 6.49 18.74
C ARG A 70 -35.79 6.57 19.43
N ASN A 71 -36.25 5.47 20.01
CA ASN A 71 -37.53 5.46 20.74
C ASN A 71 -37.45 6.32 22.02
N ILE A 72 -36.36 6.21 22.79
CA ILE A 72 -36.10 7.06 23.94
C ILE A 72 -36.04 8.54 23.49
N TRP A 73 -35.33 8.81 22.38
CA TRP A 73 -35.25 10.16 21.83
C TRP A 73 -36.60 10.66 21.34
N PHE A 74 -37.42 9.78 20.69
CA PHE A 74 -38.78 10.12 20.29
C PHE A 74 -39.69 10.37 21.49
N GLU A 75 -39.57 9.56 22.55
CA GLU A 75 -40.34 9.79 23.78
C GLU A 75 -39.94 11.13 24.42
N GLN A 76 -38.64 11.44 24.45
CA GLN A 76 -38.13 12.73 24.92
C GLN A 76 -38.62 13.87 24.04
N CYS A 77 -38.48 13.69 22.71
CA CYS A 77 -39.00 14.66 21.74
C CYS A 77 -40.51 14.82 21.82
N ASP A 78 -41.23 13.72 22.10
CA ASP A 78 -42.68 13.77 22.25
C ASP A 78 -43.08 14.53 23.50
N GLN A 79 -42.37 14.32 24.64
CA GLN A 79 -42.57 15.09 25.84
C GLN A 79 -42.26 16.58 25.66
N ASP A 80 -41.16 16.90 24.95
CA ASP A 80 -40.80 18.29 24.66
C ASP A 80 -41.75 18.90 23.61
N TRP A 81 -42.21 18.08 22.66
CA TRP A 81 -43.22 18.43 21.69
C TRP A 81 -44.57 18.68 22.36
N GLN A 82 -44.98 17.89 23.35
CA GLN A 82 -46.17 18.09 24.14
C GLN A 82 -46.12 19.39 24.96
N LYS A 83 -44.93 19.69 25.54
CA LYS A 83 -44.73 21.01 26.19
C LYS A 83 -44.82 22.17 25.20
N TYR A 84 -44.15 21.98 24.03
CA TYR A 84 -44.20 22.97 22.95
C TYR A 84 -45.63 23.15 22.40
N LEU A 85 -46.36 22.06 22.22
CA LEU A 85 -47.78 22.12 21.80
C LEU A 85 -48.66 22.81 22.84
N LYS A 86 -48.40 22.58 24.15
CA LYS A 86 -49.09 23.30 25.23
C LYS A 86 -48.80 24.81 25.18
N GLU A 87 -47.56 25.17 24.97
CA GLU A 87 -47.13 26.57 24.84
C GLU A 87 -47.65 27.19 23.54
N MET A 88 -47.59 26.45 22.44
CA MET A 88 -48.19 26.80 21.15
C MET A 88 -49.73 26.98 21.26
N SER A 89 -50.41 26.04 21.95
CA SER A 89 -51.85 26.14 22.19
C SER A 89 -52.20 27.35 23.02
N ARG A 90 -51.35 27.75 23.99
CA ARG A 90 -51.52 28.93 24.79
C ARG A 90 -51.26 30.22 24.03
N MET A 91 -50.23 30.23 23.19
CA MET A 91 -49.95 31.34 22.27
C MET A 91 -51.01 31.43 21.13
N GLN A 92 -51.46 30.27 20.63
CA GLN A 92 -52.51 30.18 19.62
C GLN A 92 -53.84 30.75 20.18
N SER A 93 -54.17 30.42 21.41
CA SER A 93 -55.34 30.96 22.11
C SER A 93 -55.24 32.48 22.33
N GLN A 94 -54.02 33.00 22.57
CA GLN A 94 -53.79 34.45 22.61
C GLN A 94 -53.87 35.09 21.20
N VAL A 95 -53.28 34.45 20.20
CA VAL A 95 -53.34 34.91 18.81
C VAL A 95 -54.77 34.87 18.27
N GLU A 96 -55.55 33.81 18.59
CA GLU A 96 -56.97 33.75 18.23
C GLU A 96 -57.77 34.86 18.90
N LYS A 97 -57.47 35.17 20.17
CA LYS A 97 -58.11 36.27 20.87
C LYS A 97 -57.78 37.64 20.26
N TYR A 98 -56.53 37.85 19.80
CA TYR A 98 -56.13 39.05 19.10
C TYR A 98 -56.60 39.08 17.64
N GLN A 99 -56.61 37.92 16.97
CA GLN A 99 -57.16 37.78 15.62
C GLN A 99 -58.66 38.03 15.62
N ASN A 100 -59.41 37.49 16.57
CA ASN A 100 -60.83 37.75 16.67
C ASN A 100 -61.11 39.24 16.94
N LEU A 101 -60.28 39.88 17.76
CA LEU A 101 -60.38 41.34 18.02
C LEU A 101 -60.03 42.15 16.77
N TYR A 102 -59.05 41.70 15.99
CA TYR A 102 -58.64 42.33 14.73
C TYR A 102 -59.69 42.12 13.61
N TRP A 103 -60.26 40.90 13.55
CA TRP A 103 -61.27 40.55 12.52
C TRP A 103 -62.62 41.20 12.79
N GLU A 104 -62.97 41.48 14.03
CA GLU A 104 -64.19 42.29 14.35
C GLU A 104 -64.04 43.73 13.92
N THR A 105 -62.85 44.27 13.76
CA THR A 105 -62.53 45.61 13.34
C THR A 105 -62.33 45.75 11.82
N LEU A 106 -62.04 44.68 11.13
CA LEU A 106 -61.73 44.67 9.67
C LEU A 106 -62.82 44.05 8.78
N LYS A 107 -64.03 44.03 9.25
CA LYS A 107 -65.19 43.58 8.43
C LYS A 107 -65.58 44.61 7.37
N ALA A 108 -64.80 44.69 6.30
CA ALA A 108 -65.26 45.31 5.08
C ALA A 108 -64.44 44.92 3.87
N CYS A 109 -65.11 44.28 3.01
CA CYS A 109 -65.16 44.27 1.53
C CYS A 109 -63.98 43.79 0.66
N ASP A 110 -62.73 43.95 0.92
CA ASP A 110 -61.71 43.70 -0.13
C ASP A 110 -60.84 42.43 0.07
N ASP A 111 -61.04 41.67 1.15
CA ASP A 111 -60.11 40.63 1.58
C ASP A 111 -60.17 39.30 0.81
N LYS A 112 -61.24 39.05 0.10
CA LYS A 112 -61.40 37.75 -0.60
C LYS A 112 -60.52 37.62 -1.85
N VAL A 113 -60.31 38.76 -2.53
CA VAL A 113 -59.41 38.78 -3.71
C VAL A 113 -57.98 38.83 -3.33
N ALA A 114 -57.60 39.57 -2.26
CA ALA A 114 -56.24 39.64 -1.72
C ALA A 114 -55.81 38.29 -1.11
N SER A 115 -56.74 37.60 -0.40
CA SER A 115 -56.49 36.24 0.11
C SER A 115 -56.24 35.24 -1.02
N LEU A 116 -57.05 35.26 -2.08
CA LEU A 116 -56.89 34.38 -3.24
C LEU A 116 -55.59 34.63 -4.01
N ILE A 117 -55.19 35.89 -4.16
CA ILE A 117 -53.92 36.25 -4.81
C ILE A 117 -52.75 35.79 -3.92
N LYS A 118 -52.86 35.95 -2.60
CA LYS A 118 -51.84 35.53 -1.64
C LYS A 118 -51.71 34.01 -1.62
N ASP A 119 -52.83 33.29 -1.62
CA ASP A 119 -52.82 31.82 -1.63
C ASP A 119 -52.28 31.29 -2.97
N PHE A 120 -52.64 31.92 -4.10
CA PHE A 120 -52.12 31.58 -5.42
C PHE A 120 -50.60 31.86 -5.52
N THR A 121 -50.15 32.97 -4.96
CA THR A 121 -48.73 33.34 -4.93
C THR A 121 -47.93 32.41 -4.03
N ALA A 122 -48.49 32.02 -2.89
CA ALA A 122 -47.88 31.02 -2.00
C ALA A 122 -47.82 29.65 -2.66
N MET A 123 -48.88 29.21 -3.35
CA MET A 123 -48.88 27.95 -4.11
C MET A 123 -47.88 27.96 -5.27
N LEU A 124 -47.68 29.09 -5.94
CA LEU A 124 -46.68 29.23 -7.00
C LEU A 124 -45.26 29.18 -6.41
N ALA A 125 -45.03 29.86 -5.28
CA ALA A 125 -43.74 29.83 -4.59
C ALA A 125 -43.40 28.42 -4.08
N GLU A 126 -44.36 27.71 -3.49
CA GLU A 126 -44.19 26.31 -3.07
C GLU A 126 -43.89 25.38 -4.25
N ARG A 127 -44.57 25.61 -5.38
CA ARG A 127 -44.31 24.85 -6.61
C ARG A 127 -42.92 25.13 -7.20
N ASP A 128 -42.48 26.39 -7.18
CA ASP A 128 -41.17 26.79 -7.67
C ASP A 128 -40.05 26.26 -6.74
N GLU A 129 -40.31 26.26 -5.44
CA GLU A 129 -39.41 25.61 -4.48
C GLU A 129 -39.33 24.10 -4.67
N MET A 130 -40.46 23.41 -4.91
CA MET A 130 -40.46 21.97 -5.25
C MET A 130 -39.75 21.70 -6.57
N LEU A 131 -39.89 22.58 -7.57
CA LEU A 131 -39.16 22.46 -8.83
C LEU A 131 -37.66 22.66 -8.65
N ALA A 132 -37.25 23.63 -7.84
CA ALA A 132 -35.85 23.86 -7.50
C ALA A 132 -35.26 22.64 -6.76
N GLN A 133 -35.99 22.08 -5.79
CA GLN A 133 -35.58 20.86 -5.07
C GLN A 133 -35.45 19.64 -5.98
N LYS A 134 -36.42 19.46 -6.91
CA LYS A 134 -36.36 18.38 -7.91
C LYS A 134 -35.20 18.55 -8.88
N ASN A 135 -34.95 19.77 -9.35
CA ASN A 135 -33.80 20.05 -10.21
C ASN A 135 -32.47 19.84 -9.48
N ALA A 136 -32.38 20.27 -8.24
CA ALA A 136 -31.21 20.00 -7.40
C ALA A 136 -30.98 18.47 -7.18
N ALA A 137 -32.07 17.71 -6.98
CA ALA A 137 -32.00 16.24 -6.86
C ALA A 137 -31.58 15.57 -8.17
N ILE A 138 -32.08 16.06 -9.32
CA ILE A 138 -31.68 15.57 -10.66
C ILE A 138 -30.18 15.83 -10.88
N ILE A 139 -29.71 17.04 -10.61
CA ILE A 139 -28.27 17.37 -10.72
C ILE A 139 -27.42 16.47 -9.79
N ALA A 140 -27.87 16.27 -8.54
CA ALA A 140 -27.19 15.42 -7.59
C ALA A 140 -27.15 13.95 -8.05
N LEU A 141 -28.25 13.45 -8.63
CA LEU A 141 -28.32 12.10 -9.18
C LEU A 141 -27.47 11.94 -10.44
N THR A 142 -27.45 12.92 -11.31
CA THR A 142 -26.60 12.94 -12.51
C THR A 142 -25.13 12.92 -12.12
N ASN A 143 -24.70 13.80 -11.21
CA ASN A 143 -23.35 13.82 -10.69
C ASN A 143 -22.98 12.48 -10.00
N LYS A 144 -23.92 11.87 -9.29
CA LYS A 144 -23.73 10.56 -8.65
C LYS A 144 -23.62 9.44 -9.68
N LEU A 145 -24.38 9.51 -10.75
CA LEU A 145 -24.31 8.54 -11.86
C LEU A 145 -22.97 8.66 -12.60
N GLU A 146 -22.54 9.87 -12.93
CA GLU A 146 -21.22 10.13 -13.52
C GLU A 146 -20.10 9.62 -12.61
N HIS A 147 -20.20 9.89 -11.31
CA HIS A 147 -19.23 9.38 -10.33
C HIS A 147 -19.18 7.85 -10.29
N ILE A 148 -20.34 7.18 -10.29
CA ILE A 148 -20.42 5.71 -10.29
C ILE A 148 -19.88 5.16 -11.61
N THR A 149 -20.15 5.81 -12.73
CA THR A 149 -19.66 5.41 -14.05
C THR A 149 -18.13 5.53 -14.10
N ALA A 150 -17.57 6.64 -13.64
CA ALA A 150 -16.13 6.83 -13.56
C ALA A 150 -15.46 5.84 -12.56
N LEU A 151 -16.10 5.57 -11.42
CA LEU A 151 -15.64 4.50 -10.50
C LEU A 151 -15.66 3.14 -11.17
N ARG A 152 -16.68 2.85 -11.96
CA ARG A 152 -16.81 1.60 -12.72
C ARG A 152 -15.72 1.47 -13.79
N GLU A 153 -15.20 2.55 -14.34
CA GLU A 153 -14.18 2.56 -15.38
C GLU A 153 -12.75 2.65 -14.85
N ARG A 154 -12.58 2.85 -13.54
CA ARG A 154 -11.26 2.87 -12.91
C ARG A 154 -10.54 1.54 -13.06
N ASN A 155 -9.28 1.63 -13.45
CA ASN A 155 -8.37 0.49 -13.60
C ASN A 155 -6.93 0.96 -13.32
N SER A 156 -5.97 0.04 -13.36
CA SER A 156 -4.55 0.34 -13.07
C SER A 156 -3.84 1.22 -14.10
N THR A 157 -4.47 1.52 -15.24
CA THR A 157 -3.88 2.40 -16.27
C THR A 157 -4.28 3.85 -16.10
N ASN A 158 -5.42 4.12 -15.47
CA ASN A 158 -5.96 5.47 -15.25
C ASN A 158 -6.08 5.87 -13.78
N THR A 159 -5.62 5.03 -12.86
CA THR A 159 -5.58 5.35 -11.42
C THR A 159 -4.39 4.65 -10.76
N SER A 160 -4.06 5.05 -9.53
CA SER A 160 -3.08 4.35 -8.68
C SER A 160 -3.59 3.05 -8.06
N ILE A 161 -4.75 2.54 -8.51
CA ILE A 161 -5.29 1.27 -8.02
C ILE A 161 -4.39 0.12 -8.50
N PRO A 162 -3.93 -0.75 -7.60
CA PRO A 162 -3.14 -1.91 -7.98
C PRO A 162 -3.89 -2.81 -8.97
N THR A 163 -3.17 -3.40 -9.93
CA THR A 163 -3.73 -4.34 -10.94
C THR A 163 -4.50 -5.51 -10.29
N SER A 164 -4.12 -5.87 -9.05
CA SER A 164 -4.80 -6.92 -8.28
C SER A 164 -6.22 -6.53 -7.83
N GLN A 165 -6.52 -5.23 -7.75
CA GLN A 165 -7.84 -4.72 -7.37
C GLN A 165 -8.71 -4.36 -8.60
N THR A 166 -8.16 -4.42 -9.79
CA THR A 166 -8.91 -4.23 -11.03
C THR A 166 -9.75 -5.49 -11.31
N PRO A 167 -11.07 -5.39 -11.52
CA PRO A 167 -11.91 -6.53 -11.86
C PRO A 167 -11.36 -7.29 -13.07
N ILE A 168 -11.43 -8.62 -13.07
CA ILE A 168 -10.79 -9.49 -14.08
C ILE A 168 -11.24 -9.13 -15.50
N GLY A 169 -12.53 -8.86 -15.71
CA GLY A 169 -13.08 -8.46 -17.01
C GLY A 169 -12.66 -7.07 -17.49
N LYS A 170 -12.02 -6.27 -16.64
CA LYS A 170 -11.56 -4.91 -16.93
C LYS A 170 -10.05 -4.75 -16.85
N LYS A 171 -9.31 -5.84 -16.65
CA LYS A 171 -7.85 -5.82 -16.73
C LYS A 171 -7.47 -5.50 -18.17
N LYS A 172 -7.32 -4.22 -18.47
CA LYS A 172 -6.65 -3.80 -19.69
C LYS A 172 -5.21 -4.33 -19.60
N HIS A 173 -4.73 -4.90 -20.68
CA HIS A 173 -3.31 -5.18 -20.83
C HIS A 173 -2.58 -3.86 -20.64
N ILE A 174 -1.84 -3.74 -19.53
CA ILE A 174 -0.94 -2.61 -19.35
C ILE A 174 0.15 -2.86 -20.38
N PRO A 175 0.23 -2.09 -21.48
CA PRO A 175 1.39 -2.20 -22.33
C PRO A 175 2.57 -1.92 -21.40
N ASN A 176 3.47 -2.88 -21.28
CA ASN A 176 4.79 -2.56 -20.78
C ASN A 176 5.19 -1.29 -21.52
N THR A 177 5.73 -0.30 -20.82
CA THR A 177 6.37 0.88 -21.42
C THR A 177 7.47 0.49 -22.41
N ARG A 178 7.76 -0.79 -22.52
CA ARG A 178 8.52 -1.41 -23.61
C ARG A 178 7.61 -1.51 -24.82
N ARG A 179 7.89 -0.72 -25.87
CA ARG A 179 7.31 -0.95 -27.19
C ARG A 179 7.46 -2.42 -27.52
N SER A 180 6.39 -3.04 -28.00
CA SER A 180 6.47 -4.42 -28.53
C SER A 180 7.61 -4.46 -29.54
N THR A 181 8.64 -5.22 -29.25
CA THR A 181 9.79 -5.39 -30.16
C THR A 181 9.48 -6.36 -31.30
N GLY A 182 8.23 -6.84 -31.40
CA GLY A 182 7.84 -7.88 -32.36
C GLY A 182 8.43 -9.27 -32.06
N LYS A 183 9.19 -9.39 -30.97
CA LYS A 183 9.82 -10.65 -30.56
C LYS A 183 8.79 -11.57 -29.91
N SER A 184 8.90 -12.88 -30.16
CA SER A 184 8.05 -13.90 -29.54
C SER A 184 8.15 -13.88 -28.00
N LYS A 185 7.08 -14.30 -27.31
CA LYS A 185 7.09 -14.47 -25.86
C LYS A 185 8.02 -15.63 -25.48
N GLY A 186 8.93 -15.40 -24.52
CA GLY A 186 9.89 -16.40 -24.07
C GLY A 186 11.34 -16.04 -24.38
N GLY A 187 12.23 -17.00 -24.24
CA GLY A 187 13.65 -16.85 -24.59
C GLY A 187 13.82 -16.53 -26.07
N GLN A 188 14.57 -15.48 -26.36
CA GLN A 188 14.86 -15.08 -27.74
C GLN A 188 15.96 -15.98 -28.35
N PRO A 189 16.08 -16.09 -29.68
CA PRO A 189 17.23 -16.75 -30.29
C PRO A 189 18.53 -16.16 -29.73
N GLY A 190 19.42 -17.01 -29.24
CA GLY A 190 20.66 -16.61 -28.56
C GLY A 190 20.53 -16.34 -27.06
N HIS A 191 19.34 -16.48 -26.45
CA HIS A 191 19.21 -16.43 -25.00
C HIS A 191 19.88 -17.66 -24.38
N VAL A 192 20.90 -17.43 -23.58
CA VAL A 192 21.57 -18.49 -22.82
C VAL A 192 20.54 -19.08 -21.84
N LYS A 193 20.31 -20.38 -21.98
CA LYS A 193 19.42 -21.12 -21.08
C LYS A 193 20.08 -21.19 -19.70
N HIS A 194 19.49 -20.55 -18.69
CA HIS A 194 19.92 -20.73 -17.30
C HIS A 194 19.43 -22.10 -16.83
N ILE A 195 20.35 -23.06 -16.80
CA ILE A 195 20.19 -24.38 -16.19
C ILE A 195 21.18 -24.47 -15.04
N LEU A 196 20.91 -25.34 -14.08
CA LEU A 196 21.92 -25.73 -13.11
C LEU A 196 23.05 -26.37 -13.88
N GLU A 197 24.25 -25.81 -13.73
CA GLU A 197 25.47 -26.37 -14.30
C GLU A 197 25.91 -27.54 -13.44
N LYS A 198 26.65 -28.49 -14.07
CA LYS A 198 27.26 -29.59 -13.36
C LYS A 198 28.21 -29.02 -12.29
N LEU A 199 28.15 -29.58 -11.08
CA LEU A 199 29.00 -29.15 -9.99
C LEU A 199 30.45 -29.54 -10.25
N PRO A 200 31.43 -28.69 -9.90
CA PRO A 200 32.84 -29.09 -9.81
C PRO A 200 33.05 -30.19 -8.78
N ASP A 201 33.97 -31.09 -9.06
CA ASP A 201 34.22 -32.24 -8.17
C ASP A 201 34.67 -31.85 -6.74
N ASP A 202 35.26 -30.68 -6.58
CA ASP A 202 35.67 -30.11 -5.28
C ASP A 202 34.49 -29.51 -4.47
N GLU A 203 33.34 -29.28 -5.08
CA GLU A 203 32.10 -28.85 -4.43
C GLU A 203 31.22 -30.03 -3.98
N ILE A 204 31.54 -31.28 -4.41
CA ILE A 204 30.76 -32.47 -4.06
C ILE A 204 31.09 -32.86 -2.59
N THR A 205 30.08 -32.88 -1.73
CA THR A 205 30.20 -33.24 -0.33
C THR A 205 30.09 -34.74 -0.11
N ASP A 206 29.22 -35.42 -0.84
CA ASP A 206 28.99 -36.87 -0.72
C ASP A 206 28.77 -37.47 -2.09
N THR A 207 29.24 -38.72 -2.27
CA THR A 207 29.04 -39.48 -3.50
C THR A 207 28.30 -40.77 -3.21
N VAL A 208 27.14 -40.94 -3.80
CA VAL A 208 26.35 -42.18 -3.73
C VAL A 208 26.52 -42.96 -5.02
N ILE A 209 27.04 -44.17 -4.91
CA ILE A 209 27.22 -45.07 -6.06
C ILE A 209 25.98 -45.95 -6.18
N HIS A 210 25.27 -45.84 -7.28
CA HIS A 210 24.17 -46.74 -7.63
C HIS A 210 24.73 -47.85 -8.52
N SER A 211 24.63 -49.08 -8.08
CA SER A 211 25.04 -50.27 -8.82
C SER A 211 23.82 -50.92 -9.46
N VAL A 212 24.06 -51.68 -10.53
CA VAL A 212 23.06 -52.55 -11.11
C VAL A 212 22.60 -53.58 -10.06
N GLU A 213 21.31 -53.82 -9.91
CA GLU A 213 20.78 -54.79 -8.97
C GLU A 213 21.11 -56.22 -9.41
N GLU A 214 21.15 -57.19 -8.45
CA GLU A 214 21.52 -58.58 -8.72
C GLU A 214 20.58 -59.26 -9.74
N ASP A 215 19.32 -58.80 -9.83
CA ASP A 215 18.31 -59.34 -10.73
C ASP A 215 18.23 -58.60 -12.08
N ASP A 216 19.04 -57.54 -12.27
CA ASP A 216 19.05 -56.82 -13.55
C ASP A 216 19.72 -57.63 -14.66
N CYS A 217 19.10 -57.58 -15.83
CA CYS A 217 19.61 -58.22 -17.02
C CYS A 217 19.82 -57.23 -18.16
N CYS A 218 20.66 -57.57 -19.10
CA CYS A 218 20.92 -56.77 -20.28
C CYS A 218 19.61 -56.53 -21.07
N PRO A 219 19.16 -55.30 -21.29
CA PRO A 219 17.91 -55.01 -21.96
C PRO A 219 17.89 -55.41 -23.45
N ASN A 220 19.07 -55.68 -24.00
CA ASN A 220 19.19 -56.08 -25.41
C ASN A 220 19.17 -57.60 -25.61
N CYS A 221 19.80 -58.42 -24.73
CA CYS A 221 19.91 -59.86 -24.89
C CYS A 221 19.42 -60.70 -23.72
N GLY A 222 18.96 -60.05 -22.60
CA GLY A 222 18.46 -60.76 -21.42
C GLY A 222 19.53 -61.47 -20.58
N CYS A 223 20.83 -61.24 -20.83
CA CYS A 223 21.91 -61.85 -20.07
C CYS A 223 22.03 -61.20 -18.68
N ASP A 224 22.10 -62.01 -17.61
CA ASP A 224 22.25 -61.63 -16.23
C ASP A 224 23.69 -61.33 -15.77
N LYS A 225 24.68 -61.65 -16.64
CA LYS A 225 26.11 -61.42 -16.35
C LYS A 225 26.54 -60.05 -16.84
N LEU A 226 26.33 -59.03 -16.00
CA LEU A 226 26.78 -57.68 -16.22
C LEU A 226 28.18 -57.46 -15.61
N ILE A 227 29.12 -56.94 -16.36
CA ILE A 227 30.49 -56.67 -15.92
C ILE A 227 30.65 -55.15 -15.72
N PRO A 228 31.12 -54.69 -14.53
CA PRO A 228 31.38 -53.28 -14.29
C PRO A 228 32.45 -52.74 -15.25
N THR A 229 32.17 -51.64 -15.94
CA THR A 229 33.12 -50.94 -16.83
C THR A 229 34.01 -49.96 -16.06
N GLY A 230 33.63 -49.58 -14.87
CA GLY A 230 34.26 -48.49 -14.12
C GLY A 230 33.87 -47.10 -14.55
N GLU A 231 32.96 -46.99 -15.53
CA GLU A 231 32.41 -45.69 -15.98
C GLU A 231 31.12 -45.37 -15.26
N TYR A 232 30.92 -44.08 -14.94
CA TYR A 232 29.74 -43.58 -14.26
C TYR A 232 29.11 -42.41 -15.03
N GLU A 233 27.79 -42.39 -15.12
CA GLU A 233 27.03 -41.22 -15.49
C GLU A 233 26.67 -40.43 -14.25
N ASN A 234 27.31 -39.27 -14.04
CA ASN A 234 27.07 -38.44 -12.87
C ASN A 234 25.83 -37.62 -12.99
N LYS A 235 25.01 -37.58 -11.94
CA LYS A 235 23.85 -36.70 -11.75
C LYS A 235 24.02 -36.01 -10.40
N ASP A 236 24.17 -34.70 -10.41
CA ASP A 236 24.40 -33.92 -9.21
C ASP A 236 23.04 -33.44 -8.65
N GLU A 237 22.89 -33.56 -7.34
CA GLU A 237 21.71 -33.10 -6.58
C GLU A 237 22.19 -32.13 -5.50
N ILE A 238 21.47 -31.00 -5.39
CA ILE A 238 21.73 -30.00 -4.36
C ILE A 238 20.56 -30.03 -3.39
N ASP A 239 20.81 -30.36 -2.12
CA ASP A 239 19.80 -30.41 -1.07
C ASP A 239 20.23 -29.58 0.15
N ILE A 240 19.30 -29.34 1.07
CA ILE A 240 19.53 -28.58 2.30
C ILE A 240 19.18 -29.45 3.51
N GLU A 241 20.14 -29.66 4.39
CA GLU A 241 19.91 -30.26 5.69
C GLU A 241 19.95 -29.20 6.79
N VAL A 242 18.95 -29.23 7.68
CA VAL A 242 18.87 -28.33 8.84
C VAL A 242 19.37 -29.05 10.08
N ILE A 243 20.54 -28.65 10.60
CA ILE A 243 21.15 -29.22 11.80
C ILE A 243 20.94 -28.29 12.99
N VAL A 244 20.33 -28.78 14.06
CA VAL A 244 20.15 -28.04 15.31
C VAL A 244 21.38 -28.16 16.20
N LYS A 245 22.13 -27.06 16.37
CA LYS A 245 23.32 -27.00 17.24
C LYS A 245 22.94 -26.53 18.64
N LYS A 246 23.18 -27.39 19.66
CA LYS A 246 22.96 -27.09 21.09
C LYS A 246 24.29 -26.82 21.75
N THR A 247 24.58 -25.58 22.17
CA THR A 247 25.85 -25.16 22.76
C THR A 247 25.66 -24.80 24.23
N ARG A 248 26.47 -25.35 25.11
CA ARG A 248 26.51 -24.98 26.53
C ARG A 248 27.70 -24.08 26.80
N HIS A 249 27.44 -22.85 27.21
CA HIS A 249 28.46 -21.91 27.64
C HIS A 249 28.71 -22.05 29.15
N LYS A 250 29.95 -22.33 29.56
CA LYS A 250 30.36 -22.48 30.97
C LYS A 250 31.14 -21.23 31.37
N TYR A 251 30.63 -20.48 32.35
CA TYR A 251 31.29 -19.31 32.93
C TYR A 251 32.00 -19.72 34.21
N ALA A 252 33.32 -19.69 34.24
CA ALA A 252 34.14 -20.11 35.39
C ALA A 252 33.87 -19.21 36.62
N ILE A 253 33.79 -19.82 37.77
CA ILE A 253 33.68 -19.14 39.05
C ILE A 253 34.97 -19.42 39.81
N HIS A 254 35.70 -18.39 40.17
CA HIS A 254 36.91 -18.43 40.96
C HIS A 254 36.63 -17.95 42.38
N LYS A 255 37.46 -18.39 43.34
CA LYS A 255 37.43 -17.91 44.70
C LYS A 255 38.70 -17.10 44.95
N CYS A 256 38.57 -15.93 45.50
CA CYS A 256 39.72 -15.11 45.90
C CYS A 256 40.44 -15.78 47.10
N GLU A 257 41.72 -15.99 46.98
CA GLU A 257 42.51 -16.58 48.06
C GLU A 257 42.63 -15.66 49.29
N CYS A 258 42.63 -14.35 49.06
CA CYS A 258 42.80 -13.36 50.13
C CYS A 258 41.54 -13.16 50.98
N CYS A 259 40.37 -13.00 50.36
CA CYS A 259 39.11 -12.65 51.02
C CYS A 259 38.02 -13.70 50.94
N GLY A 260 38.24 -14.79 50.20
CA GLY A 260 37.29 -15.88 50.00
C GLY A 260 36.11 -15.52 49.07
N GLN A 261 36.03 -14.32 48.51
CA GLN A 261 34.95 -13.89 47.67
C GLN A 261 34.94 -14.71 46.35
N ARG A 262 33.74 -15.12 45.94
CA ARG A 262 33.54 -15.78 44.63
C ARG A 262 33.42 -14.72 43.51
N VAL A 263 34.30 -14.85 42.53
CA VAL A 263 34.33 -13.99 41.34
C VAL A 263 33.95 -14.84 40.12
N ARG A 264 32.92 -14.43 39.40
CA ARG A 264 32.48 -15.10 38.18
C ARG A 264 33.01 -14.36 36.96
N THR A 265 33.41 -15.08 35.94
CA THR A 265 33.66 -14.54 34.60
C THR A 265 32.45 -13.77 34.10
N GLY A 266 32.65 -12.60 33.48
CA GLY A 266 31.57 -11.78 32.91
C GLY A 266 30.73 -12.58 31.92
N ILE A 267 29.40 -12.55 32.08
CA ILE A 267 28.48 -13.17 31.13
C ILE A 267 28.38 -12.28 29.90
N GLN A 268 28.46 -12.88 28.73
CA GLN A 268 28.27 -12.12 27.47
C GLN A 268 26.90 -11.48 27.44
N PRO A 269 26.78 -10.23 26.95
CA PRO A 269 25.53 -9.48 26.97
C PRO A 269 24.35 -10.13 26.24
N ASN A 270 24.64 -10.99 25.25
CA ASN A 270 23.65 -11.76 24.50
C ASN A 270 23.20 -13.06 25.21
N HIS A 271 23.91 -13.50 26.27
CA HIS A 271 23.52 -14.66 27.08
C HIS A 271 22.66 -14.21 28.28
N ARG A 272 21.34 -14.07 28.05
CA ARG A 272 20.41 -13.44 29.01
C ARG A 272 19.65 -14.42 29.88
N ALA A 273 19.51 -15.68 29.44
CA ALA A 273 18.75 -16.71 30.13
C ALA A 273 19.60 -17.99 30.27
N GLU A 274 19.17 -18.86 31.17
CA GLU A 274 19.81 -20.20 31.37
C GLU A 274 19.72 -21.06 30.09
N CYS A 275 18.62 -20.95 29.37
CA CYS A 275 18.44 -21.54 28.05
C CYS A 275 17.74 -20.51 27.12
N GLN A 276 18.30 -20.35 25.93
CA GLN A 276 17.77 -19.38 24.96
C GLN A 276 18.05 -19.81 23.52
N TYR A 277 17.29 -19.28 22.61
CA TYR A 277 17.55 -19.43 21.17
C TYR A 277 18.75 -18.58 20.77
N GLY A 278 19.65 -19.16 19.99
CA GLY A 278 20.82 -18.49 19.42
C GLY A 278 20.45 -17.46 18.35
N ALA A 279 21.45 -16.68 17.95
CA ALA A 279 21.26 -15.58 17.00
C ALA A 279 20.70 -16.03 15.64
N ASN A 280 21.09 -17.19 15.14
CA ASN A 280 20.59 -17.70 13.86
C ASN A 280 19.10 -18.02 13.89
N VAL A 281 18.59 -18.65 14.95
CA VAL A 281 17.14 -18.89 15.13
C VAL A 281 16.40 -17.56 15.19
N GLN A 282 16.93 -16.59 15.92
CA GLN A 282 16.36 -15.25 16.03
C GLN A 282 16.35 -14.54 14.67
N ALA A 283 17.44 -14.63 13.91
CA ALA A 283 17.56 -14.04 12.58
C ALA A 283 16.54 -14.64 11.59
N ILE A 284 16.36 -15.97 11.60
CA ILE A 284 15.35 -16.66 10.79
C ILE A 284 13.94 -16.13 11.15
N CYS A 285 13.60 -16.03 12.45
CA CYS A 285 12.32 -15.47 12.89
C CYS A 285 12.11 -14.06 12.33
N LEU A 286 13.11 -13.19 12.44
CA LEU A 286 13.02 -11.80 11.96
C LEU A 286 12.92 -11.73 10.44
N SER A 287 13.67 -12.54 9.70
CA SER A 287 13.59 -12.62 8.24
C SER A 287 12.20 -13.06 7.77
N LEU A 288 11.65 -14.11 8.38
CA LEU A 288 10.32 -14.58 8.04
C LEU A 288 9.23 -13.52 8.24
N ILE A 289 9.30 -12.71 9.31
CA ILE A 289 8.32 -11.67 9.57
C ILE A 289 8.51 -10.46 8.66
N ASN A 290 9.75 -10.02 8.49
CA ASN A 290 10.04 -8.72 7.89
C ASN A 290 10.30 -8.82 6.38
N THR A 291 10.82 -9.93 5.88
CA THR A 291 11.11 -10.11 4.46
C THR A 291 10.00 -10.86 3.74
N THR A 292 9.55 -12.00 4.30
CA THR A 292 8.46 -12.77 3.67
C THR A 292 7.06 -12.32 4.10
N ASN A 293 6.97 -11.41 5.08
CA ASN A 293 5.73 -10.92 5.68
C ASN A 293 4.90 -12.00 6.39
N ALA A 294 5.50 -13.12 6.78
CA ALA A 294 4.81 -14.16 7.49
C ALA A 294 4.07 -13.63 8.74
N ALA A 295 2.91 -14.19 9.01
CA ALA A 295 2.19 -13.92 10.25
C ALA A 295 2.96 -14.53 11.43
N ILE A 296 2.95 -13.85 12.59
CA ILE A 296 3.74 -14.26 13.76
C ILE A 296 3.50 -15.73 14.13
N ASN A 297 2.25 -16.17 14.11
CA ASN A 297 1.87 -17.56 14.42
C ASN A 297 2.29 -18.61 13.38
N LYS A 298 2.77 -18.20 12.21
CA LYS A 298 3.30 -19.11 11.18
C LYS A 298 4.79 -19.35 11.31
N VAL A 299 5.49 -18.44 11.99
CA VAL A 299 6.95 -18.54 12.19
C VAL A 299 7.33 -19.75 13.04
N PRO A 300 6.73 -19.98 14.23
CA PRO A 300 6.99 -21.18 15.02
C PRO A 300 6.75 -22.47 14.23
N MET A 301 5.62 -22.56 13.52
CA MET A 301 5.24 -23.74 12.74
C MET A 301 6.28 -24.10 11.67
N LEU A 302 6.82 -23.09 10.97
CA LEU A 302 7.85 -23.34 9.96
C LEU A 302 9.15 -23.81 10.59
N ILE A 303 9.59 -23.16 11.68
CA ILE A 303 10.84 -23.52 12.37
C ILE A 303 10.73 -24.91 12.98
N GLU A 304 9.61 -25.23 13.62
CA GLU A 304 9.30 -26.54 14.17
C GLU A 304 9.35 -27.62 13.08
N GLY A 305 8.73 -27.37 11.93
CA GLY A 305 8.75 -28.30 10.79
C GLY A 305 10.17 -28.52 10.25
N LEU A 306 10.94 -27.44 10.03
CA LEU A 306 12.31 -27.52 9.53
C LEU A 306 13.27 -28.23 10.51
N THR A 307 13.02 -28.10 11.81
CA THR A 307 13.86 -28.68 12.86
C THR A 307 13.31 -29.98 13.45
N LYS A 308 12.31 -30.58 12.79
CA LYS A 308 11.65 -31.83 13.24
C LYS A 308 11.20 -31.77 14.71
N GLY A 309 10.70 -30.61 15.14
CA GLY A 309 10.19 -30.37 16.50
C GLY A 309 11.24 -29.97 17.54
N GLU A 310 12.54 -29.90 17.20
CA GLU A 310 13.59 -29.58 18.18
C GLU A 310 13.64 -28.10 18.58
N VAL A 311 13.14 -27.21 17.73
CA VAL A 311 13.11 -25.76 17.96
C VAL A 311 11.69 -25.25 17.70
N CYS A 312 11.01 -24.81 18.77
CA CYS A 312 9.65 -24.30 18.69
C CYS A 312 9.53 -22.99 19.51
N PRO A 313 9.86 -21.82 18.94
CA PRO A 313 9.69 -20.55 19.62
C PRO A 313 8.18 -20.22 19.75
N SER A 314 7.76 -19.70 20.90
CA SER A 314 6.37 -19.27 21.06
C SER A 314 6.06 -17.97 20.29
N ASP A 315 4.79 -17.75 19.93
CA ASP A 315 4.33 -16.49 19.30
C ASP A 315 4.73 -15.26 20.11
N GLY A 316 4.59 -15.34 21.43
CA GLY A 316 4.99 -14.26 22.34
C GLY A 316 6.50 -14.01 22.35
N TYR A 317 7.31 -15.04 22.18
CA TYR A 317 8.77 -14.88 22.02
C TYR A 317 9.09 -14.14 20.72
N VAL A 318 8.48 -14.57 19.62
CA VAL A 318 8.65 -13.99 18.29
C VAL A 318 8.22 -12.51 18.25
N ALA A 319 7.12 -12.18 18.91
CA ALA A 319 6.66 -10.78 19.05
C ALA A 319 7.66 -9.93 19.86
N LYS A 320 8.13 -10.44 21.01
CA LYS A 320 9.14 -9.75 21.85
C LYS A 320 10.49 -9.59 21.14
N LEU A 321 10.82 -10.51 20.23
CA LEU A 321 12.05 -10.44 19.46
C LEU A 321 12.09 -9.21 18.54
N GLN A 322 10.99 -8.87 17.90
CA GLN A 322 10.91 -7.66 17.07
C GLN A 322 11.18 -6.39 17.89
N ARG A 323 10.56 -6.27 19.05
CA ARG A 323 10.81 -5.14 19.95
C ARG A 323 12.30 -5.02 20.32
N ARG A 324 12.93 -6.13 20.68
CA ARG A 324 14.35 -6.16 21.06
C ARG A 324 15.26 -5.82 19.89
N ALA A 325 14.96 -6.34 18.69
CA ALA A 325 15.70 -6.01 17.48
C ALA A 325 15.62 -4.52 17.16
N SER A 326 14.42 -3.92 17.19
CA SER A 326 14.23 -2.48 17.02
C SER A 326 15.03 -1.65 18.04
N GLN A 327 15.02 -2.07 19.32
CA GLN A 327 15.80 -1.39 20.37
C GLN A 327 17.31 -1.40 20.07
N ASN A 328 17.84 -2.51 19.54
CA ASN A 328 19.24 -2.63 19.17
C ASN A 328 19.61 -1.78 17.94
N LEU A 329 18.62 -1.37 17.14
CA LEU A 329 18.80 -0.54 15.94
C LEU A 329 18.69 0.97 16.20
N LYS A 330 18.45 1.42 17.43
CA LYS A 330 18.26 2.85 17.72
C LYS A 330 19.42 3.73 17.24
N VAL A 331 20.66 3.32 17.54
CA VAL A 331 21.85 4.07 17.13
C VAL A 331 21.98 4.07 15.61
N PHE A 332 21.90 2.89 15.00
CA PHE A 332 21.94 2.74 13.54
C PHE A 332 20.90 3.64 12.86
N ARG A 333 19.66 3.65 13.35
CA ARG A 333 18.58 4.46 12.77
C ARG A 333 18.89 5.95 12.86
N THR A 334 19.33 6.43 14.02
CA THR A 334 19.68 7.85 14.19
C THR A 334 20.82 8.27 13.27
N GLU A 335 21.86 7.46 13.15
CA GLU A 335 22.97 7.71 12.24
C GLU A 335 22.54 7.67 10.78
N LEU A 336 21.65 6.72 10.41
CA LEU A 336 21.11 6.61 9.06
C LEU A 336 20.24 7.82 8.69
N GLU A 337 19.43 8.33 9.60
CA GLU A 337 18.66 9.56 9.41
C GLU A 337 19.59 10.75 9.14
N LEU A 338 20.65 10.89 9.94
CA LEU A 338 21.67 11.93 9.74
C LEU A 338 22.45 11.77 8.43
N HIS A 339 22.65 10.54 7.98
CA HIS A 339 23.29 10.26 6.71
C HIS A 339 22.36 10.54 5.53
N LEU A 340 21.08 10.21 5.66
CA LEU A 340 20.06 10.42 4.63
C LEU A 340 19.80 11.89 4.34
N ILE A 341 19.69 12.75 5.37
CA ILE A 341 19.44 14.20 5.18
C ILE A 341 20.58 14.93 4.48
N LYS A 342 21.77 14.34 4.39
CA LYS A 342 22.92 14.87 3.66
C LYS A 342 22.92 14.48 2.18
N GLN A 343 22.01 13.62 1.75
CA GLN A 343 21.97 13.14 0.36
C GLN A 343 21.45 14.25 -0.56
N PRO A 344 22.03 14.42 -1.76
CA PRO A 344 21.62 15.46 -2.71
C PRO A 344 20.23 15.18 -3.31
N LEU A 345 19.81 13.92 -3.35
CA LEU A 345 18.52 13.49 -3.87
C LEU A 345 17.97 12.38 -2.99
N ILE A 346 16.75 12.57 -2.51
CA ILE A 346 16.01 11.53 -1.83
C ILE A 346 14.70 11.24 -2.55
N TYR A 347 14.17 10.05 -2.32
CA TYR A 347 12.85 9.62 -2.74
C TYR A 347 11.99 9.45 -1.50
N TRP A 348 10.76 9.88 -1.55
CA TRP A 348 9.82 9.61 -0.48
C TRP A 348 8.41 9.37 -0.99
N ASP A 349 7.68 8.59 -0.24
CA ASP A 349 6.27 8.28 -0.46
C ASP A 349 5.68 7.68 0.82
N ASP A 350 4.37 7.64 0.91
CA ASP A 350 3.68 7.06 2.04
C ASP A 350 2.57 6.08 1.62
N THR A 351 2.24 5.17 2.51
CA THR A 351 1.12 4.28 2.32
C THR A 351 0.29 4.14 3.58
N VAL A 352 -1.03 4.02 3.42
CA VAL A 352 -1.92 3.77 4.54
C VAL A 352 -1.69 2.37 5.09
N VAL A 353 -1.54 2.28 6.41
CA VAL A 353 -1.53 1.04 7.17
C VAL A 353 -2.65 1.04 8.21
N MET A 354 -3.03 -0.14 8.67
CA MET A 354 -4.00 -0.27 9.75
C MET A 354 -3.26 -0.47 11.06
N LEU A 355 -3.57 0.37 12.06
CA LEU A 355 -3.02 0.34 13.41
C LEU A 355 -4.19 0.11 14.37
N ASN A 356 -4.35 -1.10 14.87
CA ASN A 356 -5.45 -1.46 15.80
C ASN A 356 -6.80 -0.85 15.35
N THR A 357 -7.27 -1.24 14.15
CA THR A 357 -8.52 -0.78 13.51
C THR A 357 -8.56 0.68 13.05
N LYS A 358 -7.57 1.50 13.41
CA LYS A 358 -7.45 2.89 12.96
C LYS A 358 -6.52 3.00 11.75
N ARG A 359 -6.71 4.04 10.94
CA ARG A 359 -5.79 4.35 9.83
C ARG A 359 -4.57 5.07 10.38
N GLY A 360 -3.41 4.56 10.06
CA GLY A 360 -2.12 5.24 10.18
C GLY A 360 -1.39 5.23 8.86
N CYS A 361 -0.12 5.55 8.86
CA CYS A 361 0.71 5.52 7.66
C CYS A 361 2.07 4.87 7.92
N MET A 362 2.65 4.36 6.86
CA MET A 362 4.06 3.98 6.77
C MET A 362 4.69 4.86 5.70
N ARG A 363 5.71 5.62 6.06
CA ARG A 363 6.47 6.46 5.15
C ARG A 363 7.78 5.79 4.80
N PHE A 364 8.19 6.00 3.59
CA PHE A 364 9.50 5.63 3.08
C PHE A 364 10.27 6.88 2.70
N TYR A 365 11.51 6.95 3.15
CA TYR A 365 12.50 7.93 2.74
C TYR A 365 13.76 7.16 2.33
N GLY A 366 14.38 7.50 1.22
CA GLY A 366 15.58 6.76 0.84
C GLY A 366 16.23 7.20 -0.45
N THR A 367 17.30 6.50 -0.79
CA THR A 367 18.04 6.61 -2.04
C THR A 367 18.16 5.22 -2.67
N GLU A 368 18.96 5.05 -3.70
CA GLU A 368 19.25 3.72 -4.24
C GLU A 368 19.89 2.80 -3.20
N ASN A 369 20.70 3.34 -2.28
CA ASN A 369 21.47 2.60 -1.29
C ASN A 369 20.88 2.69 0.13
N ILE A 370 20.01 3.65 0.41
CA ILE A 370 19.41 3.88 1.73
C ILE A 370 17.93 3.57 1.68
N SER A 371 17.45 2.86 2.68
CA SER A 371 16.03 2.65 2.94
C SER A 371 15.72 3.05 4.37
N LEU A 372 14.84 4.01 4.57
CA LEU A 372 14.33 4.41 5.88
C LEU A 372 12.80 4.33 5.88
N PHE A 373 12.25 3.50 6.76
CA PHE A 373 10.81 3.42 6.99
C PHE A 373 10.46 4.05 8.33
N LYS A 374 9.37 4.80 8.37
CA LYS A 374 8.80 5.36 9.60
C LYS A 374 7.30 5.08 9.65
N ALA A 375 6.83 4.56 10.77
CA ALA A 375 5.41 4.39 11.04
C ALA A 375 4.87 5.61 11.81
N HIS A 376 3.66 6.05 11.50
CA HIS A 376 3.03 7.17 12.19
C HIS A 376 1.51 7.00 12.26
N GLU A 377 0.88 7.54 13.30
CA GLU A 377 -0.57 7.50 13.44
C GLU A 377 -1.29 8.42 12.44
N LYS A 378 -0.64 9.52 12.04
CA LYS A 378 -1.23 10.56 11.18
C LYS A 378 -0.51 10.64 9.85
N LYS A 379 -1.29 10.81 8.80
CA LYS A 379 -0.80 11.02 7.42
C LYS A 379 -0.72 12.51 7.04
N ASP A 380 -0.90 13.42 7.97
CA ASP A 380 -0.92 14.86 7.77
C ASP A 380 0.48 15.49 7.84
N LEU A 381 0.51 16.82 7.64
CA LEU A 381 1.75 17.61 7.72
C LEU A 381 2.44 17.44 9.06
N ASN A 382 1.68 17.43 10.18
CA ASN A 382 2.27 17.31 11.51
C ASN A 382 3.04 15.98 11.65
N GLY A 383 2.46 14.88 11.17
CA GLY A 383 3.14 13.60 11.19
C GLY A 383 4.40 13.57 10.32
N ILE A 384 4.44 14.29 9.20
CA ILE A 384 5.65 14.43 8.37
C ILE A 384 6.72 15.25 9.10
N LEU A 385 6.32 16.31 9.79
CA LEU A 385 7.24 17.14 10.57
C LEU A 385 7.79 16.39 11.80
N GLU A 386 6.98 15.57 12.46
CA GLU A 386 7.40 14.70 13.56
C GLU A 386 8.43 13.65 13.12
N ASP A 387 8.39 13.20 11.86
CA ASP A 387 9.43 12.33 11.30
C ASP A 387 10.80 13.01 11.20
N GLY A 388 10.83 14.33 11.04
CA GLY A 388 12.04 15.16 11.06
C GLY A 388 12.92 15.06 9.80
N ILE A 389 12.60 14.23 8.81
CA ILE A 389 13.45 14.02 7.63
C ILE A 389 13.30 15.15 6.64
N LEU A 390 12.09 15.42 6.14
CA LEU A 390 11.87 16.44 5.10
C LEU A 390 12.16 17.85 5.60
N SER A 391 11.83 18.15 6.85
CA SER A 391 12.11 19.44 7.47
C SER A 391 13.61 19.71 7.72
N SER A 392 14.43 18.67 7.72
CA SER A 392 15.87 18.75 7.94
C SER A 392 16.68 18.77 6.63
N LEU A 393 16.03 18.64 5.48
CA LEU A 393 16.72 18.69 4.19
C LEU A 393 17.18 20.13 3.88
N PRO A 394 18.41 20.31 3.42
CA PRO A 394 18.89 21.62 3.00
C PRO A 394 18.22 22.07 1.69
N GLU A 395 18.25 23.37 1.40
CA GLU A 395 17.70 23.98 0.19
C GLU A 395 18.29 23.39 -1.10
N SER A 396 19.55 22.95 -1.04
CA SER A 396 20.23 22.31 -2.17
C SER A 396 19.78 20.87 -2.43
N ALA A 397 19.11 20.23 -1.47
CA ALA A 397 18.62 18.86 -1.63
C ALA A 397 17.39 18.83 -2.53
N LYS A 398 17.25 17.73 -3.25
CA LYS A 398 16.10 17.45 -4.11
C LYS A 398 15.29 16.27 -3.52
N ALA A 399 13.98 16.36 -3.57
CA ALA A 399 13.09 15.27 -3.13
C ALA A 399 12.16 14.86 -4.27
N MET A 400 12.27 13.60 -4.68
CA MET A 400 11.36 12.97 -5.65
C MET A 400 10.15 12.40 -4.91
N HIS A 401 8.96 12.79 -5.32
CA HIS A 401 7.70 12.37 -4.70
C HIS A 401 6.52 12.42 -5.66
N ASP A 402 5.37 11.95 -5.18
CA ASP A 402 4.09 12.11 -5.86
C ASP A 402 3.52 13.50 -5.58
N HIS A 403 2.73 14.02 -6.52
CA HIS A 403 2.12 15.34 -6.33
C HIS A 403 1.23 15.39 -5.10
N ASN A 404 1.67 16.15 -4.11
CA ASN A 404 0.90 16.49 -2.92
C ASN A 404 1.26 17.92 -2.50
N ILE A 405 0.26 18.77 -2.36
CA ILE A 405 0.45 20.19 -1.98
C ILE A 405 1.18 20.35 -0.64
N VAL A 406 1.13 19.33 0.24
CA VAL A 406 1.85 19.31 1.50
C VAL A 406 3.36 19.44 1.30
N ASN A 407 3.92 18.95 0.19
CA ASN A 407 5.34 19.03 -0.14
C ASN A 407 5.83 20.47 -0.40
N TYR A 408 4.92 21.34 -0.73
CA TYR A 408 5.17 22.76 -1.00
C TYR A 408 4.92 23.65 0.22
N ASN A 409 4.88 23.04 1.41
CA ASN A 409 4.74 23.81 2.65
C ASN A 409 6.00 24.61 2.94
N LYS A 410 5.84 25.84 3.47
CA LYS A 410 6.94 26.76 3.79
C LYS A 410 7.93 26.23 4.83
N GLN A 411 7.59 25.16 5.54
CA GLN A 411 8.48 24.49 6.49
C GLN A 411 9.50 23.57 5.83
N PHE A 412 9.39 23.36 4.51
CA PHE A 412 10.32 22.56 3.72
C PHE A 412 11.13 23.48 2.80
N SER A 413 12.46 23.30 2.80
CA SER A 413 13.39 24.11 2.01
C SER A 413 13.88 23.39 0.74
N PHE A 414 13.71 22.09 0.65
CA PHE A 414 14.22 21.29 -0.47
C PHE A 414 13.52 21.60 -1.80
N GLN A 415 14.16 21.25 -2.90
CA GLN A 415 13.60 21.34 -4.25
C GLN A 415 12.73 20.14 -4.55
N ASN A 416 11.49 20.40 -4.95
CA ASN A 416 10.51 19.35 -5.28
C ASN A 416 10.74 18.81 -6.69
N ILE A 417 10.77 17.49 -6.84
CA ILE A 417 10.76 16.77 -8.12
C ILE A 417 9.53 15.90 -8.16
N GLU A 418 8.72 16.05 -9.19
CA GLU A 418 7.42 15.40 -9.33
C GLU A 418 7.49 14.12 -10.17
N CYS A 419 6.77 13.09 -9.73
CA CYS A 419 6.70 11.81 -10.42
C CYS A 419 5.86 11.88 -11.71
N ASN A 420 6.49 11.64 -12.87
CA ASN A 420 5.78 11.69 -14.15
C ASN A 420 4.82 10.49 -14.36
N ILE A 421 5.05 9.33 -13.76
CA ILE A 421 4.11 8.19 -13.86
C ILE A 421 2.75 8.52 -13.24
N HIS A 422 2.72 9.27 -12.14
CA HIS A 422 1.48 9.74 -11.54
C HIS A 422 0.80 10.79 -12.42
N LEU A 423 1.58 11.71 -13.01
CA LEU A 423 1.04 12.66 -13.98
C LEU A 423 0.45 11.95 -15.21
N GLU A 424 1.14 10.96 -15.78
CA GLU A 424 0.63 10.20 -16.91
C GLU A 424 -0.67 9.45 -16.59
N ARG A 425 -0.80 8.92 -15.37
CA ARG A 425 -2.03 8.26 -14.90
C ARG A 425 -3.18 9.25 -14.74
N ASP A 426 -2.89 10.45 -14.20
CA ASP A 426 -3.89 11.51 -14.05
C ASP A 426 -4.35 12.03 -15.42
N LEU A 427 -3.43 12.23 -16.36
CA LEU A 427 -3.75 12.60 -17.74
C LEU A 427 -4.65 11.55 -18.42
N GLN A 428 -4.30 10.26 -18.26
CA GLN A 428 -5.11 9.18 -18.80
C GLN A 428 -6.50 9.14 -18.17
N LYS A 429 -6.57 9.27 -16.85
CA LYS A 429 -7.83 9.25 -16.11
C LYS A 429 -8.77 10.36 -16.57
N ILE A 430 -8.27 11.60 -16.62
CA ILE A 430 -9.08 12.74 -17.01
C ILE A 430 -9.47 12.64 -18.51
N ALA A 431 -8.59 12.16 -19.37
CA ALA A 431 -8.93 11.88 -20.77
C ALA A 431 -10.01 10.80 -20.91
N ASP A 432 -9.96 9.74 -20.10
CA ASP A 432 -11.00 8.70 -20.06
C ASP A 432 -12.35 9.26 -19.55
N ASP A 433 -12.31 10.16 -18.55
CA ASP A 433 -13.49 10.77 -17.93
C ASP A 433 -14.14 11.86 -18.83
N THR A 434 -13.33 12.55 -19.66
CA THR A 434 -13.80 13.69 -20.51
C THR A 434 -13.93 13.36 -21.97
N GLY A 435 -13.20 12.35 -22.46
CA GLY A 435 -13.03 12.07 -23.89
C GLY A 435 -12.06 13.03 -24.61
N HIS A 436 -11.39 13.93 -23.91
CA HIS A 436 -10.52 14.95 -24.51
C HIS A 436 -9.13 14.39 -24.84
N THR A 437 -8.86 14.23 -26.12
CA THR A 437 -7.63 13.60 -26.62
C THR A 437 -6.36 14.45 -26.44
N VAL A 438 -6.50 15.76 -26.25
CA VAL A 438 -5.35 16.67 -26.02
C VAL A 438 -4.53 16.27 -24.80
N LEU A 439 -5.16 15.73 -23.75
CA LEU A 439 -4.47 15.24 -22.56
C LEU A 439 -3.62 14.00 -22.88
N LEU A 440 -4.09 13.15 -23.80
CA LEU A 440 -3.30 12.00 -24.28
C LEU A 440 -2.09 12.45 -25.10
N SER A 441 -2.22 13.56 -25.85
CA SER A 441 -1.08 14.14 -26.59
C SER A 441 0.00 14.66 -25.63
N ILE A 442 -0.38 15.27 -24.51
CA ILE A 442 0.57 15.68 -23.45
C ILE A 442 1.26 14.42 -22.87
N LYS A 443 0.50 13.40 -22.54
CA LYS A 443 1.04 12.12 -22.04
C LYS A 443 2.02 11.50 -23.03
N GLU A 444 1.68 11.50 -24.32
CA GLU A 444 2.54 10.93 -25.37
C GLU A 444 3.85 11.74 -25.52
N LEU A 445 3.80 13.07 -25.45
CA LEU A 445 4.98 13.92 -25.48
C LEU A 445 5.93 13.58 -24.33
N ILE A 446 5.40 13.43 -23.10
CA ILE A 446 6.20 13.04 -21.92
C ILE A 446 6.83 11.66 -22.14
N ALA A 447 6.04 10.66 -22.54
CA ALA A 447 6.52 9.29 -22.76
C ALA A 447 7.60 9.21 -23.84
N GLN A 448 7.45 9.95 -24.95
CA GLN A 448 8.45 10.04 -26.01
C GLN A 448 9.74 10.66 -25.53
N THR A 449 9.66 11.76 -24.77
CA THR A 449 10.83 12.46 -24.23
C THR A 449 11.59 11.58 -23.22
N ILE A 450 10.89 10.87 -22.35
CA ILE A 450 11.50 9.87 -21.44
C ILE A 450 12.21 8.77 -22.23
N HIS A 451 11.60 8.30 -23.31
CA HIS A 451 12.20 7.28 -24.16
C HIS A 451 13.47 7.75 -24.86
N GLU A 452 13.46 8.97 -25.43
CA GLU A 452 14.67 9.55 -26.04
C GLU A 452 15.78 9.80 -25.01
N ARG A 453 15.45 10.31 -23.82
CA ARG A 453 16.41 10.41 -22.70
C ARG A 453 17.08 9.07 -22.41
N LYS A 454 16.28 7.99 -22.34
CA LYS A 454 16.83 6.66 -22.08
C LYS A 454 17.80 6.20 -23.17
N LYS A 455 17.49 6.44 -24.44
CA LYS A 455 18.39 6.13 -25.57
C LYS A 455 19.70 6.92 -25.49
N LEU A 456 19.64 8.19 -25.07
CA LEU A 456 20.83 9.01 -24.91
C LEU A 456 21.70 8.51 -23.76
N LEU A 457 21.10 8.16 -22.61
CA LEU A 457 21.82 7.55 -21.50
C LEU A 457 22.48 6.23 -21.87
N GLU A 458 21.81 5.36 -22.66
CA GLU A 458 22.40 4.10 -23.19
C GLU A 458 23.62 4.38 -24.10
N LYS A 459 23.72 5.56 -24.71
CA LYS A 459 24.85 6.02 -25.50
C LYS A 459 25.90 6.79 -24.70
N GLY A 460 25.73 6.93 -23.36
CA GLY A 460 26.62 7.70 -22.51
C GLY A 460 26.42 9.21 -22.59
N ILE A 461 25.32 9.69 -23.20
CA ILE A 461 25.02 11.13 -23.32
C ILE A 461 24.13 11.53 -22.14
N GLY A 462 24.60 12.50 -21.34
CA GLY A 462 23.98 12.93 -20.09
C GLY A 462 23.08 14.17 -20.20
N LYS A 463 22.74 14.65 -21.39
CA LYS A 463 21.86 15.82 -21.59
C LYS A 463 21.20 15.79 -22.97
N PHE A 464 20.09 16.50 -23.10
CA PHE A 464 19.53 16.84 -24.42
C PHE A 464 20.29 18.02 -25.05
N GLU A 465 20.22 18.14 -26.36
CA GLU A 465 20.60 19.33 -27.09
C GLU A 465 19.62 20.48 -26.83
N GLU A 466 20.06 21.73 -26.85
CA GLU A 466 19.24 22.91 -26.58
C GLU A 466 18.00 22.98 -27.51
N GLU A 467 18.19 22.70 -28.80
CA GLU A 467 17.11 22.66 -29.78
C GLU A 467 16.01 21.65 -29.41
N TYR A 468 16.39 20.47 -28.86
CA TYR A 468 15.43 19.48 -28.40
C TYR A 468 14.63 19.98 -27.19
N ILE A 469 15.31 20.67 -26.25
CA ILE A 469 14.68 21.25 -25.06
C ILE A 469 13.70 22.35 -25.47
N GLU A 470 14.08 23.24 -26.38
CA GLU A 470 13.20 24.30 -26.91
C GLU A 470 11.98 23.72 -27.61
N LYS A 471 12.16 22.69 -28.43
CA LYS A 471 11.07 21.99 -29.10
C LYS A 471 10.12 21.32 -28.10
N PHE A 472 10.65 20.67 -27.08
CA PHE A 472 9.84 20.10 -26.00
C PHE A 472 9.01 21.17 -25.30
N ASN A 473 9.65 22.30 -24.94
CA ASN A 473 9.02 23.42 -24.26
C ASN A 473 7.89 24.05 -25.10
N THR A 474 8.13 24.25 -26.38
CA THR A 474 7.16 24.81 -27.32
C THR A 474 5.95 23.87 -27.47
N ASN A 475 6.21 22.59 -27.77
CA ASN A 475 5.15 21.60 -27.92
C ASN A 475 4.30 21.45 -26.64
N LEU A 476 4.95 21.41 -25.47
CA LEU A 476 4.24 21.32 -24.19
C LEU A 476 3.37 22.56 -23.95
N SER A 477 3.87 23.77 -24.25
CA SER A 477 3.14 25.01 -24.08
C SER A 477 1.90 25.04 -24.99
N GLU A 478 2.05 24.72 -26.27
CA GLU A 478 0.93 24.64 -27.22
C GLU A 478 -0.14 23.63 -26.79
N LEU A 479 0.28 22.45 -26.32
CA LEU A 479 -0.65 21.43 -25.84
C LEU A 479 -1.39 21.87 -24.57
N LEU A 480 -0.70 22.55 -23.66
CA LEU A 480 -1.30 23.08 -22.42
C LEU A 480 -2.30 24.21 -22.72
N GLU A 481 -2.01 25.09 -23.70
CA GLU A 481 -2.96 26.13 -24.13
C GLU A 481 -4.23 25.52 -24.76
N LYS A 482 -4.06 24.50 -25.61
CA LYS A 482 -5.17 23.75 -26.19
C LYS A 482 -6.00 23.04 -25.11
N ALA A 483 -5.31 22.39 -24.15
CA ALA A 483 -5.96 21.71 -23.03
C ALA A 483 -6.73 22.69 -22.13
N GLU A 484 -6.16 23.86 -21.85
CA GLU A 484 -6.83 24.90 -21.06
C GLU A 484 -8.10 25.42 -21.75
N LYS A 485 -8.04 25.64 -23.07
CA LYS A 485 -9.21 26.06 -23.83
C LYS A 485 -10.33 25.03 -23.75
N VAL A 486 -10.03 23.77 -24.01
CA VAL A 486 -10.99 22.67 -23.93
C VAL A 486 -11.53 22.50 -22.50
N ALA A 487 -10.67 22.60 -21.49
CA ALA A 487 -11.07 22.49 -20.08
C ALA A 487 -11.97 23.65 -19.62
N ARG A 488 -11.83 24.87 -20.20
CA ARG A 488 -12.71 26.00 -19.91
C ARG A 488 -14.12 25.81 -20.49
N GLU A 489 -14.21 25.13 -21.64
CA GLU A 489 -15.49 24.83 -22.30
C GLU A 489 -16.22 23.65 -21.62
N ASN A 490 -15.56 22.92 -20.73
CA ASN A 490 -16.14 21.79 -20.01
C ASN A 490 -16.87 22.29 -18.74
N ASP A 491 -18.17 22.46 -18.81
CA ASP A 491 -19.01 22.91 -17.69
C ASP A 491 -19.37 21.82 -16.68
N SER A 492 -18.99 20.55 -16.95
CA SER A 492 -19.26 19.45 -16.03
C SER A 492 -18.59 19.70 -14.68
N LYS A 493 -19.39 19.68 -13.63
CA LYS A 493 -18.89 19.81 -12.24
C LYS A 493 -18.03 18.62 -11.85
N TYR A 494 -18.27 17.46 -12.43
CA TYR A 494 -17.56 16.22 -12.13
C TYR A 494 -16.24 16.09 -12.90
N SER A 495 -16.22 16.35 -14.20
CA SER A 495 -15.04 16.17 -15.06
C SER A 495 -14.33 17.47 -15.39
N GLY A 496 -15.03 18.57 -15.54
CA GLY A 496 -14.45 19.87 -15.94
C GLY A 496 -13.62 20.53 -14.85
N GLN A 497 -14.04 20.46 -13.59
CA GLN A 497 -13.23 20.99 -12.48
C GLN A 497 -11.93 20.21 -12.25
N PRO A 498 -11.91 18.86 -12.21
CA PRO A 498 -10.68 18.09 -12.17
C PRO A 498 -9.77 18.31 -13.37
N GLU A 499 -10.32 18.48 -14.57
CA GLU A 499 -9.55 18.77 -15.79
C GLU A 499 -8.84 20.11 -15.70
N ARG A 500 -9.55 21.18 -15.34
CA ARG A 500 -8.95 22.50 -15.11
C ARG A 500 -7.86 22.47 -14.05
N ALA A 501 -8.12 21.80 -12.93
CA ALA A 501 -7.14 21.65 -11.85
C ALA A 501 -5.89 20.89 -12.30
N LEU A 502 -6.01 19.86 -13.15
CA LEU A 502 -4.87 19.13 -13.70
C LEU A 502 -4.03 20.02 -14.64
N VAL A 503 -4.68 20.73 -15.56
CA VAL A 503 -3.97 21.62 -16.51
C VAL A 503 -3.24 22.74 -15.75
N GLU A 504 -3.91 23.38 -14.79
CA GLU A 504 -3.34 24.42 -13.93
C GLU A 504 -2.18 23.87 -13.10
N ARG A 505 -2.30 22.67 -12.54
CA ARG A 505 -1.23 21.99 -11.82
C ARG A 505 0.00 21.80 -12.69
N ILE A 506 -0.16 21.32 -13.92
CA ILE A 506 0.99 21.11 -14.82
C ILE A 506 1.67 22.46 -15.16
N LYS A 507 0.89 23.53 -15.35
CA LYS A 507 1.43 24.87 -15.61
C LYS A 507 2.22 25.40 -14.40
N ASN A 508 1.63 25.32 -13.21
CA ASN A 508 2.20 25.86 -11.98
C ASN A 508 3.43 25.10 -11.48
N PHE A 509 3.50 23.80 -11.73
CA PHE A 509 4.57 22.91 -11.27
C PHE A 509 5.42 22.35 -12.43
N ARG A 510 5.45 23.07 -13.57
CA ARG A 510 6.14 22.64 -14.78
C ARG A 510 7.61 22.32 -14.54
N GLU A 511 8.31 23.17 -13.82
CA GLU A 511 9.72 23.00 -13.50
C GLU A 511 9.96 21.75 -12.64
N ASN A 512 9.05 21.47 -11.70
CA ASN A 512 9.16 20.30 -10.84
C ASN A 512 8.87 18.98 -11.58
N TYR A 513 7.90 18.97 -12.50
CA TYR A 513 7.60 17.80 -13.32
C TYR A 513 8.68 17.49 -14.35
N PHE A 514 9.31 18.51 -14.93
CA PHE A 514 10.19 18.35 -16.08
C PHE A 514 11.65 18.76 -15.82
N ALA A 515 12.06 18.89 -14.55
CA ALA A 515 13.45 19.15 -14.17
C ALA A 515 14.44 18.16 -14.82
N TRP A 516 14.05 16.90 -15.00
CA TRP A 516 14.84 15.85 -15.62
C TRP A 516 15.10 16.05 -17.13
N VAL A 517 14.39 16.96 -17.78
CA VAL A 517 14.67 17.36 -19.17
C VAL A 517 15.96 18.16 -19.25
N TYR A 518 16.27 18.90 -18.21
CA TYR A 518 17.46 19.75 -18.10
C TYR A 518 18.63 19.07 -17.40
N ASP A 519 18.33 18.12 -16.52
CA ASP A 519 19.32 17.41 -15.70
C ASP A 519 19.03 15.90 -15.68
N PHE A 520 19.83 15.14 -16.44
CA PHE A 520 19.67 13.69 -16.54
C PHE A 520 20.02 12.91 -15.26
N THR A 521 20.63 13.55 -14.28
CA THR A 521 20.86 12.94 -12.98
C THR A 521 19.54 12.76 -12.19
N LEU A 522 18.52 13.57 -12.55
CA LEU A 522 17.24 13.52 -11.89
C LEU A 522 16.38 12.34 -12.38
N PRO A 523 15.68 11.66 -11.48
CA PRO A 523 14.75 10.59 -11.86
C PRO A 523 13.49 11.16 -12.54
N THR A 524 12.89 10.36 -13.41
CA THR A 524 11.59 10.68 -14.02
C THR A 524 10.42 10.14 -13.20
N THR A 525 10.68 9.23 -12.25
CA THR A 525 9.62 8.50 -11.55
C THR A 525 10.00 8.22 -10.10
N ASN A 526 8.98 8.13 -9.23
CA ASN A 526 9.13 7.72 -7.83
C ASN A 526 9.04 6.19 -7.63
N ASN A 527 9.41 5.42 -8.64
CA ASN A 527 9.32 3.95 -8.61
C ASN A 527 10.13 3.31 -7.48
N LEU A 528 11.18 3.99 -6.99
CA LEU A 528 12.02 3.49 -5.90
C LEU A 528 11.19 3.40 -4.61
N SER A 529 10.48 4.47 -4.25
CA SER A 529 9.59 4.50 -3.07
C SER A 529 8.42 3.55 -3.24
N GLU A 530 7.79 3.53 -4.43
CA GLU A 530 6.68 2.62 -4.69
C GLU A 530 7.08 1.15 -4.50
N ARG A 531 8.27 0.75 -4.99
CA ARG A 531 8.78 -0.61 -4.82
C ARG A 531 9.06 -0.94 -3.36
N ALA A 532 9.64 -0.01 -2.62
CA ALA A 532 9.91 -0.17 -1.19
C ALA A 532 8.61 -0.38 -0.39
N LEU A 533 7.57 0.41 -0.69
CA LEU A 533 6.27 0.32 -0.01
C LEU A 533 5.42 -0.91 -0.43
N ARG A 534 5.75 -1.61 -1.53
CA ARG A 534 5.04 -2.84 -1.92
C ARG A 534 5.12 -3.93 -0.86
N GLY A 535 6.28 -4.06 -0.18
CA GLY A 535 6.44 -4.98 0.94
C GLY A 535 5.45 -4.70 2.07
N ILE A 536 5.25 -3.42 2.41
CA ILE A 536 4.30 -2.96 3.42
C ILE A 536 2.85 -3.27 3.02
N LYS A 537 2.50 -2.98 1.76
CA LYS A 537 1.17 -3.32 1.22
C LYS A 537 0.90 -4.84 1.24
N SER A 538 1.93 -5.65 0.99
CA SER A 538 1.84 -7.11 1.11
C SER A 538 1.67 -7.54 2.56
N LYS A 539 2.38 -6.94 3.51
CA LYS A 539 2.20 -7.18 4.95
C LYS A 539 0.77 -6.90 5.39
N MET A 540 0.19 -5.77 4.95
CA MET A 540 -1.21 -5.44 5.25
C MET A 540 -2.21 -6.45 4.68
N LYS A 541 -1.93 -7.01 3.50
CA LYS A 541 -2.78 -8.07 2.91
C LYS A 541 -2.72 -9.39 3.68
N ILE A 542 -1.56 -9.73 4.24
CA ILE A 542 -1.34 -10.99 4.96
C ILE A 542 -1.80 -10.89 6.41
N SER A 543 -1.41 -9.82 7.10
CA SER A 543 -1.64 -9.66 8.55
C SER A 543 -2.83 -8.75 8.89
N GLY A 544 -3.40 -8.05 7.90
CA GLY A 544 -4.53 -7.13 8.06
C GLY A 544 -4.15 -5.81 8.73
N GLN A 545 -3.44 -5.86 9.85
CA GLN A 545 -3.09 -4.67 10.64
C GLN A 545 -1.86 -4.91 11.51
N PHE A 546 -1.28 -3.83 12.03
CA PHE A 546 -0.39 -3.85 13.19
C PHE A 546 -1.22 -3.66 14.46
N SER A 547 -0.78 -4.24 15.56
CA SER A 547 -1.49 -4.13 16.86
C SER A 547 -1.39 -2.72 17.49
N SER A 548 -0.35 -1.97 17.14
CA SER A 548 -0.13 -0.58 17.57
C SER A 548 0.83 0.13 16.63
N VAL A 549 0.98 1.45 16.79
CA VAL A 549 2.02 2.23 16.10
C VAL A 549 3.41 1.72 16.50
N GLU A 550 3.64 1.42 17.75
CA GLU A 550 4.91 0.89 18.26
C GLU A 550 5.31 -0.42 17.52
N THR A 551 4.36 -1.33 17.30
CA THR A 551 4.65 -2.58 16.55
C THR A 551 4.90 -2.34 15.07
N ALA A 552 4.30 -1.30 14.50
CA ALA A 552 4.60 -0.87 13.13
C ALA A 552 6.00 -0.22 13.05
N GLU A 553 6.42 0.52 14.09
CA GLU A 553 7.77 1.07 14.21
C GLU A 553 8.83 -0.04 14.33
N PHE A 554 8.59 -1.08 15.14
CA PHE A 554 9.52 -2.23 15.20
C PHE A 554 9.72 -2.87 13.83
N TYR A 555 8.63 -3.05 13.11
CA TYR A 555 8.69 -3.57 11.74
C TYR A 555 9.45 -2.60 10.81
N ALA A 556 9.18 -1.30 10.91
CA ALA A 556 9.83 -0.26 10.12
C ALA A 556 11.36 -0.23 10.37
N ASP A 557 11.78 -0.28 11.64
CA ASP A 557 13.19 -0.26 12.03
C ASP A 557 13.96 -1.46 11.46
N ILE A 558 13.40 -2.66 11.64
CA ILE A 558 14.02 -3.88 11.16
C ILE A 558 14.04 -3.89 9.63
N ARG A 559 12.98 -3.44 8.98
CA ARG A 559 12.90 -3.33 7.54
C ARG A 559 13.90 -2.32 6.98
N THR A 560 14.06 -1.17 7.66
CA THR A 560 15.08 -0.17 7.36
C THR A 560 16.47 -0.79 7.33
N TYR A 561 16.81 -1.54 8.35
CA TYR A 561 18.12 -2.17 8.47
C TYR A 561 18.35 -3.24 7.38
N ILE A 562 17.41 -4.17 7.22
CA ILE A 562 17.48 -5.24 6.22
C ILE A 562 17.62 -4.65 4.80
N ASP A 563 16.73 -3.74 4.43
CA ASP A 563 16.70 -3.20 3.06
C ASP A 563 17.94 -2.33 2.78
N THR A 564 18.43 -1.59 3.77
CA THR A 564 19.68 -0.83 3.62
C THR A 564 20.88 -1.78 3.45
N CYS A 565 21.02 -2.80 4.29
CA CYS A 565 22.08 -3.80 4.14
C CYS A 565 22.04 -4.47 2.76
N ARG A 566 20.87 -4.95 2.32
CA ARG A 566 20.69 -5.60 1.02
C ARG A 566 21.02 -4.71 -0.17
N ARG A 567 20.66 -3.43 -0.11
CA ARG A 567 20.99 -2.45 -1.16
C ARG A 567 22.49 -2.20 -1.29
N ASN A 568 23.24 -2.48 -0.25
CA ASN A 568 24.69 -2.36 -0.22
C ASN A 568 25.42 -3.73 -0.29
N GLY A 569 24.72 -4.76 -0.80
CA GLY A 569 25.34 -6.08 -1.07
C GLY A 569 25.56 -6.95 0.17
N ILE A 570 25.10 -6.54 1.35
CA ILE A 570 25.25 -7.30 2.59
C ILE A 570 24.15 -8.37 2.66
N ASN A 571 24.56 -9.60 2.97
CA ASN A 571 23.63 -10.71 3.12
C ASN A 571 22.65 -10.46 4.28
N GLU A 572 21.36 -10.67 4.04
CA GLU A 572 20.30 -10.43 5.01
C GLU A 572 20.47 -11.26 6.29
N MET A 573 20.78 -12.56 6.15
CA MET A 573 20.92 -13.45 7.30
C MET A 573 22.13 -13.12 8.13
N GLU A 574 23.22 -12.68 7.51
CA GLU A 574 24.40 -12.19 8.21
C GLU A 574 24.07 -10.91 9.00
N ALA A 575 23.44 -9.94 8.36
CA ALA A 575 23.01 -8.69 9.00
C ALA A 575 22.09 -8.95 10.21
N LEU A 576 21.08 -9.81 10.05
CA LEU A 576 20.17 -10.18 11.12
C LEU A 576 20.86 -10.96 12.25
N THR A 577 21.81 -11.84 11.92
CA THR A 577 22.58 -12.58 12.94
C THR A 577 23.44 -11.62 13.77
N ARG A 578 24.11 -10.65 13.15
CA ARG A 578 24.83 -9.58 13.85
C ARG A 578 23.89 -8.76 14.74
N LEU A 579 22.73 -8.36 14.22
CA LEU A 579 21.71 -7.64 14.99
C LEU A 579 21.27 -8.44 16.23
N CYS A 580 21.02 -9.73 16.09
CA CYS A 580 20.61 -10.61 17.20
C CYS A 580 21.72 -10.82 18.23
N ASN A 581 22.98 -10.75 17.82
CA ASN A 581 24.14 -10.75 18.71
C ASN A 581 24.38 -9.39 19.41
N GLY A 582 23.63 -8.33 19.04
CA GLY A 582 23.78 -7.00 19.62
C GLY A 582 24.88 -6.15 18.97
N THR A 583 25.40 -6.56 17.83
CA THR A 583 26.44 -5.88 17.06
C THR A 583 25.98 -5.67 15.62
N PRO A 584 24.87 -4.94 15.38
CA PRO A 584 24.39 -4.65 14.03
C PRO A 584 25.49 -3.91 13.24
N TYR A 585 25.45 -4.00 11.93
CA TYR A 585 26.27 -3.13 11.08
C TYR A 585 26.00 -1.67 11.42
N THR A 586 27.05 -0.88 11.54
CA THR A 586 26.95 0.57 11.68
C THR A 586 26.79 1.24 10.31
N VAL A 587 26.33 2.48 10.31
CA VAL A 587 26.26 3.29 9.08
C VAL A 587 27.65 3.45 8.45
N GLN A 588 28.68 3.62 9.27
CA GLN A 588 30.04 3.70 8.80
C GLN A 588 30.54 2.40 8.15
N GLU A 589 30.21 1.23 8.69
CA GLU A 589 30.60 -0.05 8.07
C GLU A 589 29.90 -0.29 6.72
N ILE A 590 28.72 0.29 6.51
CA ILE A 590 27.94 0.12 5.28
C ILE A 590 28.36 1.10 4.19
N PHE A 591 28.64 2.35 4.55
CA PHE A 591 28.85 3.43 3.59
C PHE A 591 30.30 3.96 3.53
N GLY A 592 31.16 3.55 4.45
CA GLY A 592 32.59 3.90 4.52
C GLY A 592 32.82 5.11 5.40
#